data_3ae28f9526f557e4404deacc0a531536
#
_entry.id   3ae28f9526f557e4404deacc0a531536
#
_cell.length_a   1.000
_cell.length_b   1.000
_cell.length_c   1.000
_cell.angle_alpha   90.00
_cell.angle_beta   90.00
_cell.angle_gamma   90.00
#
_symmetry.space_group_name_H-M   'P 1'
#
loop_
_entity.id
_entity.type
_entity.pdbx_description
1 polymer ?
#
loop_
_entity_poly.entity_id
_entity_poly.type
_entity_poly.pdbx_seq_one_letter_code
_entity_poly.pdbx_strand_id
1 'polypeptide(L)'
;LGITVNDLLKGERVNMEENAKVSNEIILNLKQDNEDKARMLLKLEVYMGIVAMIAFTGLFVIGCILCKTNETMGSISIILGTVCIVLFALVGVYIEAKAGYYECKECGHRYVPSYVSALMAPHNGRTRHMRCPHCGKKSWQKKVISK
;
A
#
# COMPACT_ATOMS: atom_id res chain seq x y z
N LEU A 1 -22.37 9.15 -40.48
CA LEU A 1 -21.50 8.03 -40.84
C LEU A 1 -20.87 7.53 -39.55
N GLY A 2 -21.44 6.48 -38.91
CA GLY A 2 -20.99 5.91 -37.65
C GLY A 2 -19.83 4.91 -37.81
N ILE A 3 -18.77 5.28 -38.52
CA ILE A 3 -17.60 4.44 -38.76
C ILE A 3 -16.48 4.92 -37.83
N THR A 4 -15.90 4.01 -37.03
CA THR A 4 -14.76 4.31 -36.18
C THR A 4 -13.44 4.14 -36.94
N VAL A 5 -12.36 4.79 -36.45
CA VAL A 5 -11.01 4.63 -37.04
C VAL A 5 -10.57 3.16 -37.03
N ASN A 6 -11.04 2.39 -36.05
CA ASN A 6 -10.73 0.97 -35.92
C ASN A 6 -11.46 0.11 -36.99
N ASP A 7 -12.68 0.50 -37.41
CA ASP A 7 -13.42 -0.14 -38.50
C ASP A 7 -12.71 0.09 -39.84
N LEU A 8 -12.13 1.28 -40.01
CA LEU A 8 -11.34 1.62 -41.21
C LEU A 8 -10.04 0.80 -41.30
N LEU A 9 -9.40 0.51 -40.16
CA LEU A 9 -8.14 -0.25 -40.11
C LEU A 9 -8.35 -1.76 -40.26
N LYS A 10 -9.50 -2.31 -39.80
CA LYS A 10 -9.80 -3.75 -39.86
C LYS A 10 -10.72 -4.16 -40.99
N GLY A 11 -11.34 -3.21 -41.72
CA GLY A 11 -12.27 -3.51 -42.82
C GLY A 11 -13.59 -4.17 -42.37
N GLU A 12 -13.85 -4.27 -41.06
CA GLU A 12 -15.07 -4.81 -40.48
C GLU A 12 -15.87 -3.73 -39.76
N ARG A 13 -17.19 -3.70 -39.94
CA ARG A 13 -18.11 -2.87 -39.15
C ARG A 13 -18.23 -3.46 -37.75
N VAL A 14 -17.45 -2.95 -36.81
CA VAL A 14 -17.59 -3.33 -35.40
C VAL A 14 -18.81 -2.63 -34.83
N ASN A 15 -19.73 -3.42 -34.28
CA ASN A 15 -20.97 -2.93 -33.70
C ASN A 15 -20.64 -2.08 -32.46
N MET A 16 -21.09 -0.81 -32.41
CA MET A 16 -20.81 0.10 -31.27
C MET A 16 -21.18 -0.51 -29.91
N GLU A 17 -22.21 -1.33 -29.91
CA GLU A 17 -22.71 -2.01 -28.69
C GLU A 17 -21.78 -3.14 -28.22
N GLU A 18 -21.14 -3.84 -29.15
CA GLU A 18 -20.15 -4.88 -28.86
C GLU A 18 -18.84 -4.27 -28.34
N ASN A 19 -18.37 -3.16 -28.92
CA ASN A 19 -17.22 -2.40 -28.41
C ASN A 19 -17.46 -1.84 -27.01
N ALA A 20 -18.66 -1.36 -26.71
CA ALA A 20 -19.01 -0.88 -25.39
C ALA A 20 -19.00 -2.02 -24.35
N LYS A 21 -19.48 -3.22 -24.71
CA LYS A 21 -19.44 -4.41 -23.84
C LYS A 21 -18.00 -4.85 -23.56
N VAL A 22 -17.17 -4.96 -24.60
CA VAL A 22 -15.75 -5.32 -24.48
C VAL A 22 -14.99 -4.29 -23.64
N SER A 23 -15.24 -3.00 -23.86
CA SER A 23 -14.61 -1.94 -23.06
C SER A 23 -15.01 -2.02 -21.59
N ASN A 24 -16.28 -2.25 -21.28
CA ASN A 24 -16.76 -2.40 -19.91
C ASN A 24 -16.17 -3.65 -19.23
N GLU A 25 -16.06 -4.75 -19.95
CA GLU A 25 -15.44 -5.98 -19.44
C GLU A 25 -13.97 -5.77 -19.13
N ILE A 26 -13.21 -5.11 -20.00
CA ILE A 26 -11.80 -4.75 -19.78
C ILE A 26 -11.67 -3.86 -18.55
N ILE A 27 -12.53 -2.85 -18.38
CA ILE A 27 -12.51 -1.95 -17.21
C ILE A 27 -12.78 -2.73 -15.93
N LEU A 28 -13.74 -3.64 -15.93
CA LEU A 28 -14.07 -4.49 -14.77
C LEU A 28 -12.90 -5.42 -14.41
N ASN A 29 -12.29 -6.07 -15.40
CA ASN A 29 -11.12 -6.94 -15.20
C ASN A 29 -9.92 -6.17 -14.65
N LEU A 30 -9.62 -4.98 -15.20
CA LEU A 30 -8.55 -4.12 -14.69
C LEU A 30 -8.81 -3.64 -13.25
N LYS A 31 -10.06 -3.34 -12.92
CA LYS A 31 -10.43 -2.95 -11.56
C LYS A 31 -10.22 -4.10 -10.59
N GLN A 32 -10.66 -5.30 -10.95
CA GLN A 32 -10.51 -6.51 -10.14
C GLN A 32 -9.03 -6.86 -9.94
N ASP A 33 -8.22 -6.82 -10.99
CA ASP A 33 -6.78 -7.06 -10.93
C ASP A 33 -6.06 -6.06 -9.98
N ASN A 34 -6.44 -4.79 -10.05
CA ASN A 34 -5.92 -3.78 -9.13
C ASN A 34 -6.33 -4.02 -7.66
N GLU A 35 -7.56 -4.47 -7.42
CA GLU A 35 -8.02 -4.82 -6.07
C GLU A 35 -7.27 -6.04 -5.53
N ASP A 36 -7.06 -7.07 -6.36
CA ASP A 36 -6.34 -8.28 -5.97
C ASP A 36 -4.86 -7.99 -5.69
N LYS A 37 -4.20 -7.15 -6.51
CA LYS A 37 -2.86 -6.66 -6.25
C LYS A 37 -2.77 -5.87 -4.94
N ALA A 38 -3.72 -5.00 -4.67
CA ALA A 38 -3.76 -4.26 -3.40
C ALA A 38 -3.92 -5.19 -2.20
N ARG A 39 -4.79 -6.20 -2.28
CA ARG A 39 -4.95 -7.24 -1.23
C ARG A 39 -3.67 -8.04 -1.02
N MET A 40 -3.00 -8.42 -2.12
CA MET A 40 -1.74 -9.17 -2.07
C MET A 40 -0.64 -8.35 -1.40
N LEU A 41 -0.48 -7.07 -1.75
CA LEU A 41 0.48 -6.16 -1.14
C LEU A 41 0.23 -6.00 0.37
N LEU A 42 -1.03 -5.87 0.80
CA LEU A 42 -1.37 -5.75 2.22
C LEU A 42 -1.11 -7.05 3.00
N LYS A 43 -1.24 -8.22 2.38
CA LYS A 43 -0.84 -9.49 2.99
C LYS A 43 0.68 -9.59 3.11
N LEU A 44 1.40 -9.23 2.05
CA LEU A 44 2.86 -9.22 2.02
C LEU A 44 3.43 -8.32 3.12
N GLU A 45 2.85 -7.14 3.34
CA GLU A 45 3.21 -6.21 4.42
C GLU A 45 3.15 -6.90 5.79
N VAL A 46 2.07 -7.63 6.07
CA VAL A 46 1.91 -8.35 7.35
C VAL A 46 2.97 -9.45 7.50
N TYR A 47 3.21 -10.26 6.45
CA TYR A 47 4.24 -11.30 6.49
C TYR A 47 5.63 -10.72 6.70
N MET A 48 5.97 -9.65 5.99
CA MET A 48 7.24 -8.94 6.18
C MET A 48 7.39 -8.40 7.60
N GLY A 49 6.32 -7.84 8.18
CA GLY A 49 6.32 -7.37 9.55
C GLY A 49 6.60 -8.50 10.56
N ILE A 50 5.97 -9.65 10.40
CA ILE A 50 6.19 -10.82 11.26
C ILE A 50 7.66 -11.29 11.18
N VAL A 51 8.19 -11.45 9.94
CA VAL A 51 9.59 -11.87 9.74
C VAL A 51 10.56 -10.86 10.33
N ALA A 52 10.32 -9.56 10.15
CA ALA A 52 11.15 -8.51 10.72
C ALA A 52 11.14 -8.52 12.25
N MET A 53 9.99 -8.77 12.88
CA MET A 53 9.88 -8.89 14.35
C MET A 53 10.64 -10.10 14.88
N ILE A 54 10.55 -11.26 14.22
CA ILE A 54 11.29 -12.46 14.62
C ILE A 54 12.79 -12.22 14.51
N ALA A 55 13.26 -11.66 13.39
CA ALA A 55 14.66 -11.34 13.16
C ALA A 55 15.20 -10.34 14.18
N PHE A 56 14.45 -9.25 14.45
CA PHE A 56 14.82 -8.26 15.47
C PHE A 56 14.94 -8.89 16.85
N THR A 57 13.95 -9.69 17.27
CA THR A 57 13.95 -10.33 18.58
C THR A 57 15.15 -11.28 18.72
N GLY A 58 15.46 -12.04 17.66
CA GLY A 58 16.64 -12.92 17.65
C GLY A 58 17.94 -12.15 17.79
N LEU A 59 18.16 -11.10 16.98
CA LEU A 59 19.35 -10.26 17.06
C LEU A 59 19.47 -9.52 18.40
N PHE A 60 18.35 -9.08 18.96
CA PHE A 60 18.33 -8.41 20.25
C PHE A 60 18.74 -9.37 21.39
N VAL A 61 18.19 -10.58 21.43
CA VAL A 61 18.56 -11.60 22.44
C VAL A 61 20.02 -11.98 22.32
N ILE A 62 20.51 -12.25 21.09
CA ILE A 62 21.93 -12.55 20.84
C ILE A 62 22.81 -11.38 21.29
N GLY A 63 22.43 -10.14 20.96
CA GLY A 63 23.13 -8.94 21.39
C GLY A 63 23.24 -8.83 22.92
N CYS A 64 22.14 -9.07 23.64
CA CYS A 64 22.15 -9.07 25.10
C CYS A 64 23.06 -10.16 25.71
N ILE A 65 23.14 -11.34 25.11
CA ILE A 65 24.02 -12.41 25.53
C ILE A 65 25.50 -12.02 25.27
N LEU A 66 25.78 -11.51 24.07
CA LEU A 66 27.13 -11.09 23.68
C LEU A 66 27.65 -9.92 24.50
N CYS A 67 26.80 -9.00 24.94
CA CYS A 67 27.19 -7.90 25.82
C CYS A 67 27.84 -8.37 27.13
N LYS A 68 27.53 -9.59 27.59
CA LYS A 68 28.16 -10.17 28.80
C LYS A 68 29.58 -10.64 28.58
N THR A 69 29.94 -11.00 27.34
CA THR A 69 31.25 -11.54 26.98
C THR A 69 32.11 -10.54 26.20
N ASN A 70 31.47 -9.75 25.33
CA ASN A 70 32.11 -8.72 24.52
C ASN A 70 31.12 -7.60 24.27
N GLU A 71 31.24 -6.50 25.03
CA GLU A 71 30.34 -5.35 24.98
C GLU A 71 30.23 -4.72 23.58
N THR A 72 31.34 -4.62 22.87
CA THR A 72 31.39 -4.03 21.52
C THR A 72 30.56 -4.86 20.52
N MET A 73 30.74 -6.18 20.50
CA MET A 73 30.00 -7.04 19.59
C MET A 73 28.52 -7.11 19.91
N GLY A 74 28.17 -7.10 21.21
CA GLY A 74 26.79 -7.05 21.66
C GLY A 74 26.08 -5.75 21.21
N SER A 75 26.73 -4.62 21.41
CA SER A 75 26.19 -3.30 21.00
C SER A 75 26.00 -3.22 19.48
N ILE A 76 26.93 -3.70 18.69
CA ILE A 76 26.82 -3.75 17.22
C ILE A 76 25.60 -4.59 16.80
N SER A 77 25.39 -5.75 17.41
CA SER A 77 24.23 -6.62 17.10
C SER A 77 22.89 -5.93 17.38
N ILE A 78 22.77 -5.24 18.51
CA ILE A 78 21.56 -4.50 18.88
C ILE A 78 21.31 -3.34 17.91
N ILE A 79 22.34 -2.56 17.57
CA ILE A 79 22.24 -1.45 16.62
C ILE A 79 21.80 -1.95 15.25
N LEU A 80 22.41 -3.02 14.76
CA LEU A 80 22.07 -3.62 13.47
C LEU A 80 20.60 -4.06 13.42
N GLY A 81 20.14 -4.77 14.47
CA GLY A 81 18.76 -5.17 14.60
C GLY A 81 17.79 -3.98 14.60
N THR A 82 18.12 -2.91 15.32
CA THR A 82 17.31 -1.69 15.38
C THR A 82 17.25 -0.97 14.02
N VAL A 83 18.36 -0.87 13.31
CA VAL A 83 18.40 -0.27 11.97
C VAL A 83 17.53 -1.09 11.00
N CYS A 84 17.63 -2.42 11.02
CA CYS A 84 16.83 -3.29 10.16
C CYS A 84 15.34 -3.11 10.41
N ILE A 85 14.87 -3.11 11.66
CA ILE A 85 13.42 -2.95 11.93
C ILE A 85 12.88 -1.59 11.51
N VAL A 86 13.68 -0.52 11.67
CA VAL A 86 13.30 0.82 11.19
C VAL A 86 13.15 0.84 9.67
N LEU A 87 14.09 0.24 8.94
CA LEU A 87 14.00 0.16 7.47
C LEU A 87 12.75 -0.64 7.03
N PHE A 88 12.47 -1.78 7.67
CA PHE A 88 11.25 -2.55 7.38
C PHE A 88 9.98 -1.76 7.68
N ALA A 89 9.95 -0.99 8.77
CA ALA A 89 8.80 -0.14 9.10
C ALA A 89 8.56 0.95 8.03
N LEU A 90 9.62 1.58 7.52
CA LEU A 90 9.51 2.58 6.45
C LEU A 90 8.99 1.97 5.15
N VAL A 91 9.47 0.77 4.78
CA VAL A 91 8.98 0.03 3.60
C VAL A 91 7.52 -0.38 3.80
N GLY A 92 7.14 -0.86 4.99
CA GLY A 92 5.76 -1.22 5.32
C GLY A 92 4.80 -0.04 5.13
N VAL A 93 5.12 1.14 5.67
CA VAL A 93 4.32 2.36 5.46
C VAL A 93 4.23 2.74 3.98
N TYR A 94 5.31 2.55 3.20
CA TYR A 94 5.28 2.80 1.76
C TYR A 94 4.30 1.87 1.04
N ILE A 95 4.37 0.58 1.31
CA ILE A 95 3.46 -0.43 0.74
C ILE A 95 2.02 -0.11 1.14
N GLU A 96 1.77 0.14 2.42
CA GLU A 96 0.44 0.50 2.92
C GLU A 96 -0.09 1.77 2.23
N ALA A 97 0.71 2.81 2.08
CA ALA A 97 0.27 4.05 1.43
C ALA A 97 -0.14 3.82 -0.04
N LYS A 98 0.56 2.94 -0.75
CA LYS A 98 0.32 2.63 -2.18
C LYS A 98 -0.77 1.58 -2.42
N ALA A 99 -0.98 0.66 -1.49
CA ALA A 99 -1.96 -0.42 -1.61
C ALA A 99 -3.39 0.11 -1.35
N GLY A 100 -4.12 0.52 -2.38
CA GLY A 100 -5.50 1.00 -2.31
C GLY A 100 -5.62 2.49 -1.96
N TYR A 101 -6.78 2.88 -1.41
CA TYR A 101 -7.17 4.29 -1.20
C TYR A 101 -7.51 4.55 0.26
N TYR A 102 -7.46 5.82 0.65
CA TYR A 102 -8.02 6.29 1.92
C TYR A 102 -9.30 7.06 1.65
N GLU A 103 -10.35 6.74 2.39
CA GLU A 103 -11.67 7.37 2.28
C GLU A 103 -11.85 8.39 3.41
N CYS A 104 -12.17 9.63 3.03
CA CYS A 104 -12.46 10.69 3.98
C CYS A 104 -13.81 10.46 4.65
N LYS A 105 -13.86 10.45 5.97
CA LYS A 105 -15.10 10.28 6.74
C LYS A 105 -16.10 11.42 6.53
N GLU A 106 -15.62 12.64 6.19
CA GLU A 106 -16.44 13.85 6.08
C GLU A 106 -17.09 14.03 4.70
N CYS A 107 -16.36 13.70 3.62
CA CYS A 107 -16.84 13.93 2.26
C CYS A 107 -16.83 12.70 1.36
N GLY A 108 -16.46 11.54 1.87
CA GLY A 108 -16.40 10.28 1.09
C GLY A 108 -15.33 10.23 0.00
N HIS A 109 -14.53 11.29 -0.17
CA HIS A 109 -13.51 11.34 -1.21
C HIS A 109 -12.43 10.29 -0.98
N ARG A 110 -12.11 9.51 -2.02
CA ARG A 110 -11.09 8.44 -2.00
C ARG A 110 -9.85 8.89 -2.75
N TYR A 111 -8.70 8.79 -2.08
CA TYR A 111 -7.43 9.23 -2.64
C TYR A 111 -6.25 8.40 -2.11
N VAL A 112 -5.11 8.49 -2.79
CA VAL A 112 -3.83 7.93 -2.34
C VAL A 112 -3.05 9.06 -1.67
N PRO A 113 -2.70 8.96 -0.38
CA PRO A 113 -1.93 9.99 0.32
C PRO A 113 -0.49 10.04 -0.19
N SER A 114 0.18 11.18 0.03
CA SER A 114 1.63 11.24 -0.13
C SER A 114 2.30 10.40 0.97
N TYR A 115 3.48 9.83 0.65
CA TYR A 115 4.25 9.01 1.59
C TYR A 115 4.51 9.72 2.92
N VAL A 116 4.96 10.98 2.85
CA VAL A 116 5.25 11.79 4.05
C VAL A 116 3.99 12.01 4.89
N SER A 117 2.86 12.30 4.25
CA SER A 117 1.57 12.46 4.96
C SER A 117 1.14 11.17 5.65
N ALA A 118 1.35 10.02 5.02
CA ALA A 118 1.04 8.73 5.60
C ALA A 118 2.00 8.36 6.75
N LEU A 119 3.30 8.65 6.60
CA LEU A 119 4.33 8.36 7.59
C LEU A 119 4.14 9.19 8.88
N MET A 120 3.84 10.48 8.73
CA MET A 120 3.72 11.41 9.86
C MET A 120 2.31 11.41 10.50
N ALA A 121 1.35 10.71 9.89
CA ALA A 121 -0.01 10.67 10.40
C ALA A 121 -0.13 9.72 11.61
N PRO A 122 -0.76 10.16 12.72
CA PRO A 122 -1.19 9.25 13.77
C PRO A 122 -2.05 8.14 13.18
N HIS A 123 -1.80 6.90 13.57
CA HIS A 123 -2.51 5.75 13.02
C HIS A 123 -3.10 4.87 14.12
N ASN A 124 -4.25 4.27 13.82
CA ASN A 124 -4.86 3.22 14.63
C ASN A 124 -5.21 2.06 13.67
N GLY A 125 -4.37 1.03 13.68
CA GLY A 125 -4.39 -0.01 12.66
C GLY A 125 -4.19 0.59 11.27
N ARG A 126 -5.13 0.30 10.35
CA ARG A 126 -5.12 0.84 8.97
C ARG A 126 -5.87 2.15 8.80
N THR A 127 -6.27 2.80 9.88
CA THR A 127 -6.93 4.12 9.87
C THR A 127 -5.91 5.19 10.24
N ARG A 128 -5.86 6.28 9.48
CA ARG A 128 -4.88 7.37 9.69
C ARG A 128 -5.59 8.71 9.85
N HIS A 129 -5.07 9.53 10.76
CA HIS A 129 -5.58 10.89 10.97
C HIS A 129 -4.86 11.87 10.04
N MET A 130 -5.49 12.16 8.89
CA MET A 130 -4.89 12.97 7.83
C MET A 130 -5.84 14.08 7.37
N ARG A 131 -5.28 15.08 6.67
CA ARG A 131 -6.04 16.13 6.00
C ARG A 131 -6.51 15.63 4.64
N CYS A 132 -7.83 15.74 4.38
CA CYS A 132 -8.40 15.42 3.08
C CYS A 132 -7.98 16.46 2.03
N PRO A 133 -7.47 16.07 0.86
CA PRO A 133 -7.12 17.01 -0.20
C PRO A 133 -8.33 17.67 -0.84
N HIS A 134 -9.51 17.07 -0.74
CA HIS A 134 -10.74 17.59 -1.35
C HIS A 134 -11.47 18.58 -0.44
N CYS A 135 -11.78 18.21 0.82
CA CYS A 135 -12.54 19.08 1.73
C CYS A 135 -11.66 19.85 2.73
N GLY A 136 -10.35 19.61 2.79
CA GLY A 136 -9.41 20.28 3.67
C GLY A 136 -9.52 19.93 5.17
N LYS A 137 -10.54 19.18 5.58
CA LYS A 137 -10.75 18.79 6.97
C LYS A 137 -9.79 17.67 7.40
N LYS A 138 -9.33 17.70 8.65
CA LYS A 138 -8.61 16.61 9.29
C LYS A 138 -9.61 15.63 9.89
N SER A 139 -9.49 14.35 9.54
CA SER A 139 -10.35 13.28 10.08
C SER A 139 -9.63 11.94 10.07
N TRP A 140 -10.17 10.97 10.83
CA TRP A 140 -9.74 9.59 10.77
C TRP A 140 -10.22 8.94 9.46
N GLN A 141 -9.29 8.65 8.58
CA GLN A 141 -9.57 8.16 7.23
C GLN A 141 -9.32 6.66 7.17
N LYS A 142 -10.32 5.93 6.71
CA LYS A 142 -10.30 4.48 6.63
C LYS A 142 -9.65 4.01 5.34
N LYS A 143 -8.83 2.96 5.44
CA LYS A 143 -8.27 2.28 4.26
C LYS A 143 -9.36 1.50 3.53
N VAL A 144 -9.47 1.72 2.21
CA VAL A 144 -10.38 1.00 1.29
C VAL A 144 -9.59 0.49 0.10
N ILE A 145 -9.98 -0.66 -0.45
CA ILE A 145 -9.24 -1.32 -1.53
C ILE A 145 -9.72 -0.83 -2.89
N SER A 146 -11.03 -0.62 -3.04
CA SER A 146 -11.63 -0.14 -4.29
C SER A 146 -11.83 1.37 -4.29
N LYS A 147 -11.74 1.95 -5.49
CA LYS A 147 -12.03 3.38 -5.72
C LYS A 147 -13.50 3.60 -6.00
#